data_9652f32f8281515a3b5894c161394d06
#
_entry.id   9652f32f8281515a3b5894c161394d06
#
_cell.length_a   1.000
_cell.length_b   1.000
_cell.length_c   1.000
_cell.angle_alpha   90.00
_cell.angle_beta   90.00
_cell.angle_gamma   90.00
#
_symmetry.space_group_name_H-M   'P 1'
#
loop_
_entity.id
_entity.type
_entity.pdbx_description
1 polymer ?
#
loop_
_entity_poly.entity_id
_entity_poly.type
_entity_poly.pdbx_seq_one_letter_code
_entity_poly.pdbx_strand_id
1 'polypeptide(L)'
;MQTYYDLSEGIKNSSSFVYKRSGNEFAVSWWVSPKRTRSYPYARVYNTLQFSKGKIVTIIPIMKDEGVDGDRDFIQWDTVALMSLLGVYVIIGYYIKASKNPKYKNKVTSQEFDYEYLEKKFDELSNYRSDALHWNMNELSNLKQIGEKALESYKRISSETKVTFHDLASARKRIEKVMSDVEAFKNFSRTLSLKAQYRESITRQPKERTYGNKGTIDIKNYLGGFYHFTVDEVFFNSKKNKVCLIEAKNTKNSALPSEDDIKDGLLKMILYTNLKDLYYISEKQEKIKVNDFTPMLRLTTEKEVNMSNKDYTVLKSLLEEAKENHFEILFNNKKINNFINDNLEFIDFIC
;
A
#
# COMPACT_ATOMS: atom_id res chain seq x y z
N MET A 1 0.50 17.61 2.30
CA MET A 1 1.74 17.04 1.66
C MET A 1 2.65 18.19 1.27
N GLN A 2 3.97 18.00 1.42
CA GLN A 2 4.97 18.99 1.00
C GLN A 2 5.09 18.99 -0.53
N THR A 3 5.38 20.15 -1.12
CA THR A 3 5.53 20.32 -2.57
C THR A 3 7.01 20.40 -2.94
N TYR A 4 7.41 19.68 -4.00
CA TYR A 4 8.76 19.69 -4.55
C TYR A 4 8.73 19.96 -6.06
N TYR A 5 9.76 20.59 -6.56
CA TYR A 5 10.02 20.85 -7.98
C TYR A 5 11.13 19.96 -8.53
N ASP A 6 11.91 19.32 -7.64
CA ASP A 6 12.92 18.32 -7.93
C ASP A 6 12.43 16.96 -7.43
N LEU A 7 12.38 15.97 -8.31
CA LEU A 7 11.88 14.64 -8.00
C LEU A 7 12.81 13.90 -7.01
N SER A 8 14.11 14.07 -7.18
CA SER A 8 15.10 13.40 -6.33
C SER A 8 15.05 13.94 -4.90
N GLU A 9 14.84 15.23 -4.75
CA GLU A 9 14.65 15.87 -3.44
C GLU A 9 13.36 15.36 -2.76
N GLY A 10 12.26 15.29 -3.51
CA GLY A 10 10.99 14.75 -3.02
C GLY A 10 11.13 13.32 -2.51
N ILE A 11 11.76 12.43 -3.29
CA ILE A 11 11.98 11.03 -2.92
C ILE A 11 12.91 10.87 -1.72
N LYS A 12 13.95 11.70 -1.60
CA LYS A 12 14.90 11.65 -0.46
C LYS A 12 14.27 12.10 0.85
N ASN A 13 13.39 13.09 0.80
CA ASN A 13 12.87 13.76 2.00
C ASN A 13 11.48 13.23 2.42
N SER A 14 10.72 12.60 1.52
CA SER A 14 9.36 12.17 1.83
C SER A 14 8.97 10.88 1.10
N SER A 15 8.18 10.05 1.75
CA SER A 15 7.59 8.86 1.12
C SER A 15 6.36 9.19 0.28
N SER A 16 5.77 10.40 0.46
CA SER A 16 4.68 10.93 -0.34
C SER A 16 4.72 12.46 -0.36
N PHE A 17 4.53 13.05 -1.53
CA PHE A 17 4.67 14.49 -1.75
C PHE A 17 3.91 14.95 -2.99
N VAL A 18 3.77 16.25 -3.15
CA VAL A 18 3.30 16.86 -4.39
C VAL A 18 4.52 17.19 -5.26
N TYR A 19 4.54 16.65 -6.47
CA TYR A 19 5.57 16.96 -7.46
C TYR A 19 5.00 17.89 -8.53
N LYS A 20 5.64 19.03 -8.75
CA LYS A 20 5.26 19.98 -9.79
C LYS A 20 6.26 19.91 -10.95
N ARG A 21 5.73 19.60 -12.15
CA ARG A 21 6.52 19.53 -13.38
C ARG A 21 5.71 19.96 -14.59
N SER A 22 6.29 20.81 -15.43
CA SER A 22 5.71 21.23 -16.72
C SER A 22 4.27 21.76 -16.59
N GLY A 23 4.00 22.55 -15.52
CA GLY A 23 2.67 23.10 -15.24
C GLY A 23 1.66 22.11 -14.66
N ASN A 24 2.03 20.86 -14.46
CA ASN A 24 1.20 19.83 -13.84
C ASN A 24 1.58 19.58 -12.38
N GLU A 25 0.60 19.15 -11.59
CA GLU A 25 0.78 18.69 -10.22
C GLU A 25 0.46 17.20 -10.14
N PHE A 26 1.35 16.46 -9.48
CA PHE A 26 1.22 15.02 -9.22
C PHE A 26 1.28 14.76 -7.74
N ALA A 27 0.33 13.99 -7.21
CA ALA A 27 0.48 13.40 -5.88
C ALA A 27 1.32 12.12 -6.02
N VAL A 28 2.54 12.16 -5.52
CA VAL A 28 3.52 11.09 -5.74
C VAL A 28 3.75 10.33 -4.45
N SER A 29 3.77 9.01 -4.56
CA SER A 29 4.34 8.11 -3.57
C SER A 29 5.35 7.18 -4.23
N TRP A 30 6.20 6.55 -3.44
CA TRP A 30 7.16 5.61 -3.98
C TRP A 30 7.37 4.42 -3.05
N TRP A 31 7.77 3.29 -3.63
CA TRP A 31 8.02 2.05 -2.94
C TRP A 31 9.51 1.84 -2.75
N VAL A 32 9.92 1.50 -1.53
CA VAL A 32 11.30 1.08 -1.25
C VAL A 32 11.57 -0.30 -1.86
N SER A 33 10.56 -1.16 -1.89
CA SER A 33 10.62 -2.50 -2.45
C SER A 33 9.30 -2.80 -3.16
N PRO A 34 9.30 -3.52 -4.29
CA PRO A 34 8.08 -3.93 -4.97
C PRO A 34 7.33 -5.04 -4.22
N LYS A 35 7.86 -5.50 -3.11
CA LYS A 35 7.25 -6.49 -2.25
C LYS A 35 5.94 -5.97 -1.70
N ARG A 36 4.91 -6.80 -1.77
CA ARG A 36 3.63 -6.57 -1.13
C ARG A 36 3.84 -6.51 0.37
N THR A 37 4.07 -5.34 0.91
CA THR A 37 4.31 -5.13 2.32
C THR A 37 3.35 -4.10 2.89
N ARG A 38 3.34 -4.06 4.19
CA ARG A 38 2.49 -3.41 5.16
C ARG A 38 2.13 -1.95 4.90
N SER A 39 2.92 -1.21 4.14
CA SER A 39 2.60 0.16 3.76
C SER A 39 2.42 0.22 2.27
N TYR A 40 1.20 0.30 1.85
CA TYR A 40 0.88 0.63 0.48
C TYR A 40 1.10 2.13 0.31
N PRO A 41 2.15 2.57 -0.40
CA PRO A 41 2.48 3.99 -0.46
C PRO A 41 1.33 4.84 -0.98
N TYR A 42 0.44 4.28 -1.82
CA TYR A 42 -0.67 5.02 -2.33
C TYR A 42 -1.61 5.52 -1.21
N ALA A 43 -1.76 4.79 -0.09
CA ALA A 43 -2.56 5.23 1.05
C ALA A 43 -2.02 6.52 1.67
N ARG A 44 -0.75 6.83 1.45
CA ARG A 44 -0.13 8.07 1.91
C ARG A 44 -0.48 9.28 1.05
N VAL A 45 -0.80 9.05 -0.23
CA VAL A 45 -1.27 10.09 -1.15
C VAL A 45 -2.79 10.10 -1.29
N TYR A 46 -3.45 9.00 -0.94
CA TYR A 46 -4.88 8.91 -0.92
C TYR A 46 -5.41 9.76 0.23
N ASN A 47 -5.80 10.94 -0.12
CA ASN A 47 -6.42 11.87 0.79
C ASN A 47 -7.42 12.68 -0.03
N THR A 48 -8.67 12.27 0.02
CA THR A 48 -9.78 12.91 -0.70
C THR A 48 -9.97 14.37 -0.31
N LEU A 49 -9.51 14.75 0.89
CA LEU A 49 -9.67 16.09 1.45
C LEU A 49 -8.47 17.01 1.18
N GLN A 50 -7.29 16.47 0.89
CA GLN A 50 -6.07 17.27 0.75
C GLN A 50 -5.49 17.31 -0.67
N PHE A 51 -5.91 16.45 -1.57
CA PHE A 51 -5.45 16.43 -2.95
C PHE A 51 -6.59 16.18 -3.94
N SER A 52 -7.16 17.26 -4.46
CA SER A 52 -8.29 17.24 -5.40
C SER A 52 -7.91 17.48 -6.86
N LYS A 53 -6.64 17.79 -7.16
CA LYS A 53 -6.19 18.19 -8.50
C LYS A 53 -4.99 17.39 -8.94
N GLY A 54 -5.01 16.94 -10.22
CA GLY A 54 -3.90 16.24 -10.84
C GLY A 54 -3.96 14.72 -10.73
N LYS A 55 -2.89 14.08 -11.18
CA LYS A 55 -2.77 12.62 -11.20
C LYS A 55 -2.14 12.10 -9.92
N ILE A 56 -2.68 11.00 -9.40
CA ILE A 56 -2.07 10.26 -8.29
C ILE A 56 -1.13 9.23 -8.90
N VAL A 57 0.14 9.29 -8.53
CA VAL A 57 1.22 8.48 -9.12
C VAL A 57 1.93 7.70 -8.03
N THR A 58 2.22 6.43 -8.29
CA THR A 58 3.12 5.64 -7.45
C THR A 58 4.29 5.11 -8.25
N ILE A 59 5.51 5.26 -7.71
CA ILE A 59 6.73 4.73 -8.31
C ILE A 59 7.02 3.38 -7.66
N ILE A 60 7.14 2.33 -8.46
CA ILE A 60 7.41 0.97 -7.98
C ILE A 60 8.67 0.45 -8.67
N PRO A 61 9.71 0.02 -7.95
CA PRO A 61 10.87 -0.60 -8.60
C PRO A 61 10.47 -1.94 -9.21
N ILE A 62 10.92 -2.24 -10.43
CA ILE A 62 10.68 -3.54 -11.07
C ILE A 62 11.28 -4.67 -10.24
N MET A 63 12.43 -4.41 -9.66
CA MET A 63 13.17 -5.32 -8.80
C MET A 63 13.94 -4.52 -7.75
N LYS A 64 14.02 -5.07 -6.54
CA LYS A 64 14.97 -4.65 -5.52
C LYS A 64 15.80 -5.85 -5.11
N ASP A 65 17.10 -5.74 -5.23
CA ASP A 65 18.06 -6.72 -4.72
C ASP A 65 18.97 -6.02 -3.72
N GLU A 66 19.06 -6.55 -2.51
CA GLU A 66 19.90 -5.98 -1.47
C GLU A 66 21.25 -6.70 -1.34
N GLY A 67 21.53 -7.67 -2.22
CA GLY A 67 22.68 -8.58 -2.11
C GLY A 67 22.35 -9.87 -1.37
N VAL A 68 23.28 -10.86 -1.39
CA VAL A 68 23.02 -12.21 -0.85
C VAL A 68 22.79 -12.25 0.66
N ASP A 69 23.21 -11.21 1.38
CA ASP A 69 22.93 -11.05 2.82
C ASP A 69 21.63 -10.25 3.07
N GLY A 70 20.83 -9.99 2.04
CA GLY A 70 19.57 -9.25 2.09
C GLY A 70 18.45 -9.91 1.30
N ASP A 71 17.36 -9.18 1.10
CA ASP A 71 16.20 -9.66 0.33
C ASP A 71 16.31 -9.32 -1.15
N ARG A 72 15.66 -10.15 -1.99
CA ARG A 72 15.40 -9.84 -3.40
C ARG A 72 13.92 -9.93 -3.71
N ASP A 73 13.33 -8.84 -4.11
CA ASP A 73 11.91 -8.69 -4.40
C ASP A 73 11.67 -8.25 -5.85
N PHE A 74 10.53 -8.62 -6.39
CA PHE A 74 10.11 -8.26 -7.76
C PHE A 74 8.70 -7.72 -7.76
N ILE A 75 8.39 -6.85 -8.72
CA ILE A 75 7.05 -6.35 -8.96
C ILE A 75 6.04 -7.49 -9.13
N GLN A 76 4.81 -7.27 -8.68
CA GLN A 76 3.74 -8.26 -8.72
C GLN A 76 2.55 -7.71 -9.51
N TRP A 77 1.91 -8.58 -10.29
CA TRP A 77 0.71 -8.25 -11.05
C TRP A 77 -0.37 -7.64 -10.16
N ASP A 78 -0.63 -8.27 -9.02
CA ASP A 78 -1.70 -7.84 -8.12
C ASP A 78 -1.53 -6.40 -7.66
N THR A 79 -0.28 -5.96 -7.43
CA THR A 79 0.02 -4.58 -7.04
C THR A 79 -0.38 -3.60 -8.13
N VAL A 80 0.01 -3.86 -9.39
CA VAL A 80 -0.33 -2.98 -10.52
C VAL A 80 -1.83 -3.01 -10.81
N ALA A 81 -2.45 -4.19 -10.74
CA ALA A 81 -3.90 -4.33 -10.91
C ALA A 81 -4.68 -3.54 -9.85
N LEU A 82 -4.23 -3.57 -8.58
CA LEU A 82 -4.83 -2.78 -7.52
C LEU A 82 -4.70 -1.27 -7.79
N MET A 83 -3.50 -0.81 -8.14
CA MET A 83 -3.29 0.61 -8.46
C MET A 83 -4.19 1.05 -9.62
N SER A 84 -4.34 0.20 -10.64
CA SER A 84 -5.22 0.48 -11.78
C SER A 84 -6.67 0.67 -11.37
N LEU A 85 -7.19 -0.19 -10.49
CA LEU A 85 -8.56 -0.09 -9.97
C LEU A 85 -8.79 1.16 -9.12
N LEU A 86 -7.75 1.65 -8.47
CA LEU A 86 -7.80 2.82 -7.61
C LEU A 86 -7.53 4.13 -8.38
N GLY A 87 -7.37 4.06 -9.70
CA GLY A 87 -7.08 5.24 -10.50
C GLY A 87 -5.67 5.81 -10.29
N VAL A 88 -4.75 5.00 -9.75
CA VAL A 88 -3.36 5.39 -9.48
C VAL A 88 -2.49 5.00 -10.66
N TYR A 89 -1.79 5.98 -11.22
CA TYR A 89 -0.81 5.78 -12.28
C TYR A 89 0.47 5.16 -11.70
N VAL A 90 0.94 4.07 -12.28
CA VAL A 90 2.17 3.40 -11.87
C VAL A 90 3.31 3.81 -12.80
N ILE A 91 4.42 4.26 -12.25
CA ILE A 91 5.69 4.38 -12.96
C ILE A 91 6.59 3.25 -12.45
N ILE A 92 6.99 2.36 -13.36
CA ILE A 92 7.88 1.25 -13.02
C ILE A 92 9.32 1.73 -13.18
N GLY A 93 10.01 1.88 -12.05
CA GLY A 93 11.38 2.35 -12.00
C GLY A 93 12.42 1.24 -11.78
N TYR A 94 13.68 1.61 -11.77
CA TYR A 94 14.79 0.75 -11.38
C TYR A 94 15.88 1.57 -10.68
N TYR A 95 16.68 0.87 -9.89
CA TYR A 95 17.79 1.51 -9.15
C TYR A 95 19.05 1.52 -9.97
N ILE A 96 19.81 2.64 -9.91
CA ILE A 96 21.08 2.81 -10.64
C ILE A 96 22.29 2.98 -9.73
N LYS A 97 22.07 3.29 -8.46
CA LYS A 97 23.13 3.47 -7.45
C LYS A 97 22.73 2.83 -6.14
N ALA A 98 23.71 2.44 -5.37
CA ALA A 98 23.53 1.99 -3.99
C ALA A 98 24.84 2.18 -3.21
N SER A 99 24.74 2.19 -1.89
CA SER A 99 25.89 2.19 -0.98
C SER A 99 26.08 0.81 -0.35
N LYS A 100 27.33 0.42 -0.08
CA LYS A 100 27.61 -0.79 0.69
C LYS A 100 27.06 -0.65 2.10
N ASN A 101 26.41 -1.69 2.63
CA ASN A 101 25.94 -1.69 4.01
C ASN A 101 27.13 -1.80 4.96
N PRO A 102 27.20 -0.95 6.02
CA PRO A 102 28.35 -0.96 6.95
C PRO A 102 28.43 -2.21 7.83
N LYS A 103 27.30 -2.92 8.03
CA LYS A 103 27.22 -4.08 8.94
C LYS A 103 27.31 -5.43 8.25
N TYR A 104 26.90 -5.52 6.98
CA TYR A 104 26.82 -6.78 6.24
C TYR A 104 27.69 -6.73 4.99
N LYS A 105 28.54 -7.75 4.83
CA LYS A 105 29.56 -7.80 3.77
C LYS A 105 28.94 -7.77 2.36
N ASN A 106 27.89 -8.53 2.15
CA ASN A 106 27.24 -8.67 0.85
C ASN A 106 25.82 -8.10 0.87
N LYS A 107 25.65 -6.91 1.44
CA LYS A 107 24.40 -6.17 1.42
C LYS A 107 24.64 -4.73 0.99
N VAL A 108 23.69 -4.19 0.22
CA VAL A 108 23.62 -2.77 -0.12
C VAL A 108 22.48 -2.09 0.62
N THR A 109 22.59 -0.77 0.73
CA THR A 109 21.60 0.14 1.28
C THR A 109 21.53 1.41 0.45
N SER A 110 20.58 2.31 0.73
CA SER A 110 20.45 3.60 0.08
C SER A 110 20.44 3.49 -1.45
N GLN A 111 19.59 2.59 -1.97
CA GLN A 111 19.42 2.45 -3.40
C GLN A 111 18.71 3.69 -3.97
N GLU A 112 19.25 4.24 -5.05
CA GLU A 112 18.71 5.42 -5.72
C GLU A 112 18.15 5.05 -7.08
N PHE A 113 16.95 5.56 -7.39
CA PHE A 113 16.33 5.41 -8.70
C PHE A 113 17.09 6.12 -9.81
N ASP A 114 16.88 5.71 -11.06
CA ASP A 114 17.21 6.50 -12.23
C ASP A 114 16.25 7.68 -12.35
N TYR A 115 16.63 8.82 -11.79
CA TYR A 115 15.79 10.01 -11.77
C TYR A 115 15.54 10.57 -13.17
N GLU A 116 16.53 10.52 -14.07
CA GLU A 116 16.35 10.98 -15.47
C GLU A 116 15.28 10.16 -16.18
N TYR A 117 15.31 8.84 -15.99
CA TYR A 117 14.27 7.97 -16.52
C TYR A 117 12.90 8.27 -15.92
N LEU A 118 12.82 8.43 -14.60
CA LEU A 118 11.56 8.75 -13.93
C LEU A 118 10.98 10.08 -14.41
N GLU A 119 11.79 11.10 -14.53
CA GLU A 119 11.38 12.42 -15.01
C GLU A 119 10.82 12.37 -16.44
N LYS A 120 11.44 11.61 -17.34
CA LYS A 120 10.89 11.36 -18.68
C LYS A 120 9.51 10.73 -18.62
N LYS A 121 9.30 9.78 -17.68
CA LYS A 121 7.99 9.16 -17.44
C LYS A 121 6.95 10.15 -16.92
N PHE A 122 7.33 11.10 -16.09
CA PHE A 122 6.44 12.18 -15.68
C PHE A 122 6.11 13.14 -16.84
N ASP A 123 7.04 13.42 -17.74
CA ASP A 123 6.78 14.21 -18.95
C ASP A 123 5.80 13.49 -19.90
N GLU A 124 5.98 12.16 -20.10
CA GLU A 124 5.03 11.34 -20.85
C GLU A 124 3.64 11.38 -20.20
N LEU A 125 3.59 11.21 -18.87
CA LEU A 125 2.36 11.21 -18.11
C LEU A 125 1.65 12.58 -18.09
N SER A 126 2.39 13.69 -18.15
CA SER A 126 1.85 15.05 -18.25
C SER A 126 0.96 15.22 -19.48
N ASN A 127 1.34 14.60 -20.59
CA ASN A 127 0.62 14.64 -21.86
C ASN A 127 -0.40 13.51 -22.05
N TYR A 128 -0.40 12.53 -21.15
CA TYR A 128 -1.26 11.36 -21.25
C TYR A 128 -2.71 11.70 -20.90
N ARG A 129 -3.68 11.35 -21.76
CA ARG A 129 -5.09 11.74 -21.65
C ARG A 129 -6.02 10.62 -21.22
N SER A 130 -5.57 9.37 -21.26
CA SER A 130 -6.37 8.23 -20.85
C SER A 130 -6.24 7.96 -19.33
N ASP A 131 -7.00 6.98 -18.84
CA ASP A 131 -7.04 6.61 -17.43
C ASP A 131 -5.78 5.85 -16.95
N ALA A 132 -5.71 5.63 -15.65
CA ALA A 132 -4.60 4.92 -15.03
C ALA A 132 -4.52 3.45 -15.46
N LEU A 133 -5.64 2.81 -15.78
CA LEU A 133 -5.65 1.42 -16.24
C LEU A 133 -4.87 1.27 -17.55
N HIS A 134 -5.18 2.10 -18.54
CA HIS A 134 -4.50 2.05 -19.85
C HIS A 134 -3.00 2.39 -19.72
N TRP A 135 -2.67 3.40 -18.92
CA TRP A 135 -1.28 3.73 -18.63
C TRP A 135 -0.54 2.54 -18.00
N ASN A 136 -1.10 1.96 -16.95
CA ASN A 136 -0.47 0.86 -16.22
C ASN A 136 -0.28 -0.39 -17.08
N MET A 137 -1.23 -0.68 -17.97
CA MET A 137 -1.08 -1.77 -18.93
C MET A 137 0.05 -1.50 -19.94
N ASN A 138 0.21 -0.27 -20.39
CA ASN A 138 1.35 0.13 -21.23
C ASN A 138 2.69 0.01 -20.49
N GLU A 139 2.76 0.42 -19.23
CA GLU A 139 3.97 0.23 -18.40
C GLU A 139 4.32 -1.26 -18.26
N LEU A 140 3.33 -2.13 -18.08
CA LEU A 140 3.55 -3.58 -18.02
C LEU A 140 4.07 -4.16 -19.35
N SER A 141 3.71 -3.61 -20.49
CA SER A 141 4.25 -4.06 -21.79
C SER A 141 5.75 -3.77 -21.94
N ASN A 142 6.29 -2.82 -21.20
CA ASN A 142 7.70 -2.42 -21.21
C ASN A 142 8.57 -3.14 -20.14
N LEU A 143 7.98 -4.05 -19.36
CA LEU A 143 8.67 -4.71 -18.24
C LEU A 143 9.97 -5.39 -18.63
N LYS A 144 10.03 -6.03 -19.82
CA LYS A 144 11.26 -6.70 -20.29
C LYS A 144 12.40 -5.70 -20.44
N GLN A 145 12.14 -4.57 -21.11
CA GLN A 145 13.14 -3.53 -21.33
C GLN A 145 13.61 -2.90 -20.02
N ILE A 146 12.68 -2.61 -19.11
CA ILE A 146 12.99 -2.03 -17.79
C ILE A 146 13.77 -3.05 -16.96
N GLY A 147 13.42 -4.33 -17.05
CA GLY A 147 14.11 -5.42 -16.36
C GLY A 147 15.55 -5.59 -16.79
N GLU A 148 15.84 -5.52 -18.11
CA GLU A 148 17.21 -5.57 -18.62
C GLU A 148 18.04 -4.39 -18.10
N LYS A 149 17.51 -3.18 -18.13
CA LYS A 149 18.17 -1.99 -17.54
C LYS A 149 18.46 -2.18 -16.04
N ALA A 150 17.52 -2.75 -15.30
CA ALA A 150 17.72 -3.06 -13.88
C ALA A 150 18.86 -4.07 -13.67
N LEU A 151 18.90 -5.14 -14.46
CA LEU A 151 19.97 -6.16 -14.37
C LEU A 151 21.35 -5.59 -14.70
N GLU A 152 21.45 -4.75 -15.73
CA GLU A 152 22.69 -4.05 -16.07
C GLU A 152 23.14 -3.12 -14.96
N SER A 153 22.21 -2.38 -14.36
CA SER A 153 22.49 -1.51 -13.22
C SER A 153 22.98 -2.29 -12.01
N TYR A 154 22.39 -3.43 -11.69
CA TYR A 154 22.88 -4.26 -10.58
C TYR A 154 24.26 -4.86 -10.84
N LYS A 155 24.63 -5.18 -12.09
CA LYS A 155 26.01 -5.56 -12.43
C LYS A 155 26.99 -4.43 -12.11
N ARG A 156 26.64 -3.20 -12.51
CA ARG A 156 27.44 -2.01 -12.23
C ARG A 156 27.56 -1.74 -10.75
N ILE A 157 26.44 -1.74 -10.00
CA ILE A 157 26.39 -1.54 -8.55
C ILE A 157 27.26 -2.62 -7.86
N SER A 158 27.20 -3.88 -8.29
CA SER A 158 28.04 -4.95 -7.76
C SER A 158 29.53 -4.65 -7.94
N SER A 159 29.91 -4.19 -9.14
CA SER A 159 31.29 -3.83 -9.46
C SER A 159 31.80 -2.66 -8.61
N GLU A 160 30.97 -1.62 -8.42
CA GLU A 160 31.32 -0.41 -7.67
C GLU A 160 31.39 -0.66 -6.16
N THR A 161 30.39 -1.36 -5.60
CA THR A 161 30.26 -1.58 -4.17
C THR A 161 31.07 -2.79 -3.66
N LYS A 162 31.51 -3.66 -4.56
CA LYS A 162 32.11 -4.97 -4.23
C LYS A 162 31.21 -5.87 -3.41
N VAL A 163 29.89 -5.74 -3.61
CA VAL A 163 28.85 -6.56 -2.96
C VAL A 163 28.43 -7.66 -3.90
N THR A 164 28.34 -8.88 -3.41
CA THR A 164 27.81 -10.02 -4.15
C THR A 164 26.28 -9.97 -4.11
N PHE A 165 25.64 -9.86 -5.28
CA PHE A 165 24.20 -9.92 -5.41
C PHE A 165 23.73 -11.37 -5.60
N HIS A 166 22.42 -11.59 -5.44
CA HIS A 166 21.80 -12.84 -5.81
C HIS A 166 22.03 -13.10 -7.32
N ASP A 167 21.98 -14.38 -7.71
CA ASP A 167 22.22 -14.79 -9.09
C ASP A 167 21.36 -14.00 -10.10
N LEU A 168 22.03 -13.17 -10.90
CA LEU A 168 21.38 -12.32 -11.90
C LEU A 168 20.86 -13.13 -13.10
N ALA A 169 21.39 -14.34 -13.37
CA ALA A 169 20.86 -15.21 -14.40
C ALA A 169 19.49 -15.74 -13.99
N SER A 170 19.30 -16.10 -12.72
CA SER A 170 17.98 -16.48 -12.19
C SER A 170 17.00 -15.31 -12.18
N ALA A 171 17.47 -14.09 -11.92
CA ALA A 171 16.64 -12.89 -12.04
C ALA A 171 16.19 -12.65 -13.49
N ARG A 172 17.11 -12.79 -14.45
CA ARG A 172 16.79 -12.68 -15.90
C ARG A 172 15.75 -13.70 -16.32
N LYS A 173 15.95 -14.98 -16.00
CA LYS A 173 14.98 -16.05 -16.29
C LYS A 173 13.60 -15.76 -15.70
N ARG A 174 13.56 -15.18 -14.50
CA ARG A 174 12.31 -14.77 -13.86
C ARG A 174 11.63 -13.64 -14.60
N ILE A 175 12.38 -12.60 -14.96
CA ILE A 175 11.89 -11.45 -15.75
C ILE A 175 11.34 -11.97 -17.08
N GLU A 176 12.09 -12.77 -17.82
CA GLU A 176 11.67 -13.35 -19.11
C GLU A 176 10.40 -14.21 -18.95
N LYS A 177 10.34 -15.10 -17.95
CA LYS A 177 9.20 -15.98 -17.73
C LYS A 177 7.94 -15.23 -17.32
N VAL A 178 8.07 -14.25 -16.43
CA VAL A 178 6.95 -13.47 -15.89
C VAL A 178 6.43 -12.44 -16.89
N MET A 179 7.31 -11.95 -17.77
CA MET A 179 7.01 -10.88 -18.70
C MET A 179 6.72 -11.32 -20.12
N SER A 180 6.94 -12.58 -20.43
CA SER A 180 6.60 -13.17 -21.73
C SER A 180 5.12 -13.47 -21.88
N ASP A 181 4.41 -13.67 -20.76
CA ASP A 181 3.00 -14.03 -20.75
C ASP A 181 2.29 -13.44 -19.53
N VAL A 182 1.23 -12.66 -19.77
CA VAL A 182 0.40 -12.01 -18.75
C VAL A 182 -0.21 -13.05 -17.79
N GLU A 183 -0.65 -14.20 -18.28
CA GLU A 183 -1.22 -15.24 -17.44
C GLU A 183 -0.16 -15.90 -16.54
N ALA A 184 1.06 -16.09 -17.04
CA ALA A 184 2.18 -16.56 -16.22
C ALA A 184 2.50 -15.58 -15.09
N PHE A 185 2.46 -14.27 -15.37
CA PHE A 185 2.66 -13.23 -14.37
C PHE A 185 1.58 -13.23 -13.30
N LYS A 186 0.30 -13.31 -13.70
CA LYS A 186 -0.83 -13.40 -12.78
C LYS A 186 -0.73 -14.62 -11.86
N ASN A 187 -0.49 -15.81 -12.43
CA ASN A 187 -0.40 -17.05 -11.68
C ASN A 187 0.78 -17.07 -10.70
N PHE A 188 1.89 -16.48 -11.09
CA PHE A 188 3.05 -16.35 -10.22
C PHE A 188 2.76 -15.41 -9.03
N SER A 189 2.17 -14.24 -9.28
CA SER A 189 1.76 -13.30 -8.25
C SER A 189 0.76 -13.93 -7.28
N ARG A 190 -0.23 -14.66 -7.80
CA ARG A 190 -1.23 -15.39 -7.00
C ARG A 190 -0.60 -16.40 -6.04
N THR A 191 0.37 -17.18 -6.51
CA THR A 191 1.08 -18.15 -5.67
C THR A 191 1.82 -17.48 -4.51
N LEU A 192 2.46 -16.35 -4.76
CA LEU A 192 3.16 -15.59 -3.71
C LEU A 192 2.18 -14.97 -2.70
N SER A 193 1.04 -14.47 -3.17
CA SER A 193 0.00 -13.88 -2.33
C SER A 193 -0.60 -14.91 -1.38
N LEU A 194 -0.92 -16.11 -1.85
CA LEU A 194 -1.43 -17.22 -1.03
C LEU A 194 -0.44 -17.61 0.08
N LYS A 195 0.85 -17.73 -0.25
CA LYS A 195 1.89 -18.03 0.74
C LYS A 195 2.02 -16.93 1.80
N ALA A 196 1.86 -15.67 1.42
CA ALA A 196 1.88 -14.55 2.35
C ALA A 196 0.67 -14.57 3.28
N GLN A 197 -0.54 -14.77 2.74
CA GLN A 197 -1.78 -14.88 3.52
C GLN A 197 -1.69 -15.99 4.56
N TYR A 198 -1.23 -17.18 4.16
CA TYR A 198 -1.06 -18.28 5.09
C TYR A 198 -0.14 -17.95 6.26
N ARG A 199 1.02 -17.33 5.99
CA ARG A 199 1.95 -16.90 7.05
C ARG A 199 1.32 -15.87 7.98
N GLU A 200 0.60 -14.89 7.46
CA GLU A 200 -0.06 -13.87 8.26
C GLU A 200 -1.21 -14.42 9.10
N SER A 201 -1.98 -15.38 8.57
CA SER A 201 -3.12 -15.98 9.30
C SER A 201 -2.71 -16.71 10.56
N ILE A 202 -1.49 -17.29 10.59
CA ILE A 202 -0.96 -18.01 11.76
C ILE A 202 -0.14 -17.11 12.70
N THR A 203 0.15 -15.85 12.32
CA THR A 203 0.99 -14.94 13.10
C THR A 203 0.14 -13.86 13.76
N ARG A 204 0.15 -13.78 15.09
CA ARG A 204 -0.41 -12.64 15.83
C ARG A 204 0.66 -11.58 16.01
N GLN A 205 0.35 -10.33 15.63
CA GLN A 205 1.28 -9.23 15.80
C GLN A 205 0.95 -8.44 17.07
N PRO A 206 1.97 -7.98 17.85
CA PRO A 206 1.76 -7.17 19.06
C PRO A 206 1.04 -5.84 18.80
N LYS A 207 1.04 -5.38 17.56
CA LYS A 207 0.38 -4.13 17.12
C LYS A 207 -1.14 -4.29 16.90
N GLU A 208 -1.66 -5.51 16.99
CA GLU A 208 -3.07 -5.83 16.78
C GLU A 208 -3.67 -6.19 18.13
N ARG A 209 -4.49 -5.31 18.70
CA ARG A 209 -5.30 -5.65 19.87
C ARG A 209 -6.68 -6.09 19.40
N THR A 210 -6.85 -7.41 19.27
CA THR A 210 -8.06 -8.01 18.70
C THR A 210 -8.97 -8.57 19.78
N TYR A 211 -10.28 -8.41 19.62
CA TYR A 211 -11.32 -8.92 20.52
C TYR A 211 -12.18 -9.99 19.84
N GLY A 212 -12.02 -10.19 18.54
CA GLY A 212 -12.77 -11.13 17.72
C GLY A 212 -11.90 -12.17 17.03
N ASN A 213 -12.52 -12.96 16.16
CA ASN A 213 -11.82 -13.96 15.35
C ASN A 213 -11.15 -13.31 14.16
N LYS A 214 -9.86 -13.59 13.98
CA LYS A 214 -9.11 -13.19 12.80
C LYS A 214 -9.68 -13.92 11.58
N GLY A 215 -9.94 -13.17 10.53
CA GLY A 215 -10.45 -13.70 9.28
C GLY A 215 -9.44 -13.59 8.15
N THR A 216 -9.76 -14.24 7.04
CA THR A 216 -9.09 -14.02 5.76
C THR A 216 -10.11 -13.60 4.73
N ILE A 217 -9.71 -12.72 3.81
CA ILE A 217 -10.54 -12.29 2.72
C ILE A 217 -9.79 -12.46 1.40
N ASP A 218 -10.46 -13.08 0.45
CA ASP A 218 -9.97 -13.25 -0.91
C ASP A 218 -10.76 -12.31 -1.84
N ILE A 219 -10.08 -11.36 -2.43
CA ILE A 219 -10.67 -10.40 -3.36
C ILE A 219 -10.15 -10.72 -4.76
N LYS A 220 -11.07 -10.98 -5.69
CA LYS A 220 -10.78 -11.13 -7.11
C LYS A 220 -11.27 -9.91 -7.86
N ASN A 221 -10.44 -9.32 -8.69
CA ASN A 221 -10.85 -8.24 -9.59
C ASN A 221 -10.94 -8.72 -11.05
N TYR A 222 -11.59 -7.91 -11.89
CA TYR A 222 -11.81 -8.23 -13.32
C TYR A 222 -10.51 -8.22 -14.16
N LEU A 223 -9.43 -7.62 -13.66
CA LEU A 223 -8.12 -7.65 -14.30
C LEU A 223 -7.35 -8.95 -14.03
N GLY A 224 -7.95 -9.89 -13.28
CA GLY A 224 -7.32 -11.13 -12.86
C GLY A 224 -6.40 -10.99 -11.65
N GLY A 225 -6.39 -9.84 -10.98
CA GLY A 225 -5.72 -9.67 -9.69
C GLY A 225 -6.43 -10.46 -8.60
N PHE A 226 -5.65 -11.10 -7.75
CA PHE A 226 -6.14 -11.89 -6.64
C PHE A 226 -5.45 -11.41 -5.36
N TYR A 227 -6.24 -10.82 -4.45
CA TYR A 227 -5.71 -10.25 -3.20
C TYR A 227 -6.12 -11.14 -2.06
N HIS A 228 -5.12 -11.57 -1.30
CA HIS A 228 -5.30 -12.36 -0.09
C HIS A 228 -4.91 -11.49 1.10
N PHE A 229 -5.90 -11.08 1.89
CA PHE A 229 -5.70 -10.26 3.08
C PHE A 229 -6.12 -11.01 4.34
N THR A 230 -5.47 -10.70 5.43
CA THR A 230 -6.00 -10.97 6.75
C THR A 230 -6.86 -9.79 7.19
N VAL A 231 -7.98 -10.10 7.81
CA VAL A 231 -8.83 -9.15 8.50
C VAL A 231 -8.60 -9.37 9.98
N ASP A 232 -8.30 -8.32 10.72
CA ASP A 232 -7.97 -8.46 12.13
C ASP A 232 -9.14 -9.02 12.93
N GLU A 233 -10.38 -8.61 12.60
CA GLU A 233 -11.58 -9.20 13.16
C GLU A 233 -12.73 -9.24 12.16
N VAL A 234 -13.45 -10.34 12.16
CA VAL A 234 -14.67 -10.54 11.40
C VAL A 234 -15.79 -10.93 12.35
N PHE A 235 -16.90 -10.21 12.28
CA PHE A 235 -18.13 -10.57 12.98
C PHE A 235 -19.24 -10.83 11.98
N PHE A 236 -19.83 -12.02 12.03
CA PHE A 236 -20.96 -12.39 11.20
C PHE A 236 -22.22 -12.49 12.05
N ASN A 237 -23.22 -11.65 11.73
CA ASN A 237 -24.55 -11.72 12.32
C ASN A 237 -25.46 -12.52 11.39
N SER A 238 -25.66 -13.80 11.71
CA SER A 238 -26.49 -14.72 10.91
C SER A 238 -27.96 -14.32 10.80
N LYS A 239 -28.52 -13.68 11.86
CA LYS A 239 -29.92 -13.23 11.85
C LYS A 239 -30.16 -12.08 10.88
N LYS A 240 -29.21 -11.16 10.78
CA LYS A 240 -29.29 -10.00 9.88
C LYS A 240 -28.57 -10.24 8.54
N ASN A 241 -27.87 -11.37 8.41
CA ASN A 241 -26.99 -11.68 7.28
C ASN A 241 -26.02 -10.53 6.95
N LYS A 242 -25.38 -10.02 8.02
CA LYS A 242 -24.48 -8.86 7.96
C LYS A 242 -23.10 -9.22 8.49
N VAL A 243 -22.05 -8.69 7.83
CA VAL A 243 -20.65 -8.85 8.24
C VAL A 243 -20.05 -7.50 8.65
N CYS A 244 -19.29 -7.49 9.74
CA CYS A 244 -18.39 -6.39 10.07
C CYS A 244 -16.96 -6.83 9.80
N LEU A 245 -16.20 -6.02 9.02
CA LEU A 245 -14.79 -6.22 8.69
C LEU A 245 -13.97 -5.15 9.42
N ILE A 246 -13.19 -5.54 10.41
CA ILE A 246 -12.47 -4.61 11.27
C ILE A 246 -10.97 -4.72 11.03
N GLU A 247 -10.36 -3.61 10.72
CA GLU A 247 -8.91 -3.41 10.77
C GLU A 247 -8.55 -2.68 12.05
N ALA A 248 -7.63 -3.23 12.83
CA ALA A 248 -7.24 -2.69 14.13
C ALA A 248 -5.84 -2.08 14.08
N LYS A 249 -5.68 -0.91 14.69
CA LYS A 249 -4.39 -0.26 14.91
C LYS A 249 -4.26 0.11 16.38
N ASN A 250 -3.19 -0.36 17.02
CA ASN A 250 -2.95 -0.15 18.44
C ASN A 250 -1.66 0.63 18.68
N THR A 251 -1.67 1.46 19.70
CA THR A 251 -0.48 2.12 20.22
C THR A 251 -0.34 1.90 21.72
N LYS A 252 0.90 1.84 22.20
CA LYS A 252 1.21 1.69 23.63
C LYS A 252 1.53 3.02 24.32
N ASN A 253 2.14 3.93 23.57
CA ASN A 253 2.85 5.08 24.13
C ASN A 253 2.27 6.43 23.72
N SER A 254 1.25 6.47 22.88
CA SER A 254 0.63 7.71 22.37
C SER A 254 -0.89 7.63 22.49
N ALA A 255 -1.57 8.77 22.39
CA ALA A 255 -3.04 8.83 22.42
C ALA A 255 -3.65 8.21 21.14
N LEU A 256 -2.98 8.33 20.00
CA LEU A 256 -3.37 7.73 18.74
C LEU A 256 -2.24 6.89 18.14
N PRO A 257 -2.54 5.85 17.35
CA PRO A 257 -1.57 5.22 16.46
C PRO A 257 -0.89 6.23 15.55
N SER A 258 0.29 5.88 15.04
CA SER A 258 1.01 6.77 14.12
C SER A 258 0.20 7.04 12.85
N GLU A 259 0.42 8.21 12.23
CA GLU A 259 -0.24 8.53 10.96
C GLU A 259 0.00 7.48 9.89
N ASP A 260 1.19 6.85 9.87
CA ASP A 260 1.50 5.79 8.92
C ASP A 260 0.71 4.51 9.21
N ASP A 261 0.52 4.11 10.48
CA ASP A 261 -0.31 2.97 10.84
C ASP A 261 -1.79 3.24 10.48
N ILE A 262 -2.27 4.46 10.71
CA ILE A 262 -3.63 4.87 10.34
C ILE A 262 -3.81 4.80 8.82
N LYS A 263 -2.88 5.33 8.04
CA LYS A 263 -2.90 5.30 6.58
C LYS A 263 -2.88 3.87 6.02
N ASP A 264 -2.14 2.97 6.64
CA ASP A 264 -2.17 1.54 6.30
C ASP A 264 -3.56 0.91 6.57
N GLY A 265 -4.23 1.34 7.63
CA GLY A 265 -5.62 0.93 7.91
C GLY A 265 -6.61 1.48 6.90
N LEU A 266 -6.46 2.74 6.49
CA LEU A 266 -7.30 3.38 5.47
C LEU A 266 -7.24 2.65 4.12
N LEU A 267 -6.09 2.10 3.73
CA LEU A 267 -6.01 1.28 2.53
C LEU A 267 -7.00 0.12 2.57
N LYS A 268 -7.05 -0.61 3.69
CA LYS A 268 -8.00 -1.73 3.82
C LYS A 268 -9.44 -1.25 3.80
N MET A 269 -9.72 -0.08 4.39
CA MET A 269 -11.06 0.52 4.32
C MET A 269 -11.49 0.77 2.88
N ILE A 270 -10.62 1.33 2.04
CA ILE A 270 -10.91 1.58 0.63
C ILE A 270 -11.21 0.26 -0.11
N LEU A 271 -10.42 -0.78 0.16
CA LEU A 271 -10.66 -2.08 -0.44
C LEU A 271 -12.00 -2.66 0.02
N TYR A 272 -12.28 -2.61 1.30
CA TYR A 272 -13.51 -3.19 1.86
C TYR A 272 -14.76 -2.44 1.41
N THR A 273 -14.74 -1.12 1.35
CA THR A 273 -15.90 -0.31 0.89
C THR A 273 -16.25 -0.53 -0.59
N ASN A 274 -15.29 -1.00 -1.37
CA ASN A 274 -15.49 -1.30 -2.80
C ASN A 274 -15.78 -2.78 -3.10
N LEU A 275 -15.96 -3.62 -2.08
CA LEU A 275 -16.33 -5.03 -2.28
C LEU A 275 -17.71 -5.14 -2.88
N LYS A 276 -17.86 -6.08 -3.83
CA LYS A 276 -19.14 -6.50 -4.40
C LYS A 276 -19.26 -8.00 -4.28
N ASP A 277 -20.48 -8.50 -4.16
CA ASP A 277 -20.75 -9.94 -4.07
C ASP A 277 -19.95 -10.65 -2.96
N LEU A 278 -20.00 -10.12 -1.75
CA LEU A 278 -19.33 -10.70 -0.60
C LEU A 278 -20.01 -12.00 -0.16
N TYR A 279 -19.19 -13.01 0.12
CA TYR A 279 -19.64 -14.29 0.66
C TYR A 279 -18.88 -14.59 1.95
N TYR A 280 -19.61 -15.04 2.95
CA TYR A 280 -19.05 -15.61 4.15
C TYR A 280 -18.91 -17.12 4.00
N ILE A 281 -17.75 -17.66 4.30
CA ILE A 281 -17.50 -19.10 4.35
C ILE A 281 -17.51 -19.52 5.82
N SER A 282 -18.52 -20.32 6.18
CA SER A 282 -18.65 -20.82 7.56
C SER A 282 -17.58 -21.90 7.88
N GLU A 283 -17.44 -22.24 9.15
CA GLU A 283 -16.56 -23.35 9.59
C GLU A 283 -16.96 -24.68 8.94
N LYS A 284 -18.24 -24.85 8.58
CA LYS A 284 -18.75 -26.01 7.85
C LYS A 284 -18.54 -25.92 6.33
N GLN A 285 -17.77 -24.95 5.87
CA GLN A 285 -17.52 -24.71 4.42
C GLN A 285 -18.79 -24.32 3.63
N GLU A 286 -19.82 -23.86 4.30
CA GLU A 286 -21.03 -23.34 3.65
C GLU A 286 -20.75 -21.92 3.12
N LYS A 287 -21.11 -21.67 1.87
CA LYS A 287 -20.95 -20.38 1.22
C LYS A 287 -22.25 -19.58 1.34
N ILE A 288 -22.25 -18.56 2.18
CA ILE A 288 -23.42 -17.72 2.48
C ILE A 288 -23.22 -16.38 1.81
N LYS A 289 -24.13 -15.96 0.92
CA LYS A 289 -24.11 -14.62 0.33
C LYS A 289 -24.45 -13.60 1.44
N VAL A 290 -23.59 -12.60 1.59
CA VAL A 290 -23.78 -11.53 2.58
C VAL A 290 -24.64 -10.43 1.96
N ASN A 291 -25.70 -10.00 2.65
CA ASN A 291 -26.59 -8.95 2.17
C ASN A 291 -26.05 -7.55 2.44
N ASP A 292 -25.36 -7.39 3.58
CA ASP A 292 -24.82 -6.09 4.00
C ASP A 292 -23.52 -6.29 4.79
N PHE A 293 -22.60 -5.36 4.66
CA PHE A 293 -21.36 -5.37 5.44
C PHE A 293 -20.93 -3.96 5.82
N THR A 294 -20.18 -3.87 6.93
CA THR A 294 -19.67 -2.60 7.43
C THR A 294 -18.17 -2.71 7.65
N PRO A 295 -17.37 -2.02 6.82
CA PRO A 295 -15.95 -1.82 7.10
C PRO A 295 -15.75 -0.91 8.30
N MET A 296 -14.81 -1.25 9.18
CA MET A 296 -14.50 -0.46 10.36
C MET A 296 -13.00 -0.35 10.59
N LEU A 297 -12.52 0.85 10.82
CA LEU A 297 -11.17 1.11 11.31
C LEU A 297 -11.22 1.29 12.83
N ARG A 298 -10.56 0.42 13.58
CA ARG A 298 -10.48 0.52 15.03
C ARG A 298 -9.12 1.02 15.47
N LEU A 299 -9.12 2.13 16.18
CA LEU A 299 -7.96 2.72 16.82
C LEU A 299 -8.00 2.45 18.31
N THR A 300 -6.93 1.92 18.88
CA THR A 300 -6.82 1.65 20.31
C THR A 300 -5.54 2.20 20.89
N THR A 301 -5.59 2.60 22.16
CA THR A 301 -4.41 2.98 22.93
C THR A 301 -4.41 2.28 24.29
N GLU A 302 -3.23 1.94 24.79
CA GLU A 302 -3.03 1.43 26.16
C GLU A 302 -2.76 2.56 27.14
N LYS A 303 -2.53 3.77 26.64
CA LYS A 303 -2.29 4.96 27.45
C LYS A 303 -3.61 5.62 27.87
N GLU A 304 -3.61 6.27 29.02
CA GLU A 304 -4.66 7.20 29.38
C GLU A 304 -4.86 8.25 28.28
N VAL A 305 -6.10 8.46 27.87
CA VAL A 305 -6.41 9.27 26.71
C VAL A 305 -6.27 10.75 27.07
N ASN A 306 -5.11 11.32 26.74
CA ASN A 306 -4.88 12.75 26.81
C ASN A 306 -4.48 13.22 25.38
N MET A 307 -5.46 13.72 24.64
CA MET A 307 -5.30 14.10 23.24
C MET A 307 -4.80 15.53 23.10
N SER A 308 -3.80 15.71 22.24
CA SER A 308 -3.36 17.03 21.81
C SER A 308 -4.29 17.61 20.74
N ASN A 309 -4.20 18.91 20.48
CA ASN A 309 -4.92 19.57 19.38
C ASN A 309 -4.60 18.90 18.01
N LYS A 310 -3.36 18.40 17.85
CA LYS A 310 -2.98 17.65 16.64
C LYS A 310 -3.76 16.35 16.52
N ASP A 311 -3.93 15.60 17.62
CA ASP A 311 -4.68 14.34 17.62
C ASP A 311 -6.14 14.58 17.26
N TYR A 312 -6.77 15.62 17.80
CA TYR A 312 -8.13 16.02 17.43
C TYR A 312 -8.25 16.39 15.96
N THR A 313 -7.27 17.10 15.40
CA THR A 313 -7.25 17.42 13.97
C THR A 313 -7.20 16.16 13.12
N VAL A 314 -6.37 15.19 13.49
CA VAL A 314 -6.29 13.89 12.81
C VAL A 314 -7.62 13.15 12.88
N LEU A 315 -8.25 13.07 14.07
CA LEU A 315 -9.55 12.42 14.24
C LEU A 315 -10.66 13.10 13.43
N LYS A 316 -10.66 14.41 13.36
CA LYS A 316 -11.63 15.16 12.54
C LYS A 316 -11.47 14.84 11.07
N SER A 317 -10.25 14.87 10.54
CA SER A 317 -9.97 14.50 9.14
C SER A 317 -10.34 13.06 8.86
N LEU A 318 -10.11 12.14 9.80
CA LEU A 318 -10.53 10.74 9.67
C LEU A 318 -12.04 10.56 9.63
N LEU A 319 -12.79 11.34 10.42
CA LEU A 319 -14.25 11.32 10.39
C LEU A 319 -14.81 11.79 9.06
N GLU A 320 -14.25 12.87 8.51
CA GLU A 320 -14.63 13.37 7.21
C GLU A 320 -14.34 12.33 6.12
N GLU A 321 -13.16 11.69 6.18
CA GLU A 321 -12.79 10.61 5.25
C GLU A 321 -13.68 9.37 5.41
N ALA A 322 -14.01 8.98 6.63
CA ALA A 322 -14.92 7.87 6.89
C ALA A 322 -16.32 8.10 6.34
N LYS A 323 -16.81 9.32 6.47
CA LYS A 323 -18.12 9.73 5.93
C LYS A 323 -18.12 9.71 4.41
N GLU A 324 -17.09 10.25 3.78
CA GLU A 324 -16.96 10.31 2.32
C GLU A 324 -16.82 8.90 1.71
N ASN A 325 -16.06 8.03 2.35
CA ASN A 325 -15.75 6.69 1.85
C ASN A 325 -16.60 5.57 2.47
N HIS A 326 -17.63 5.88 3.25
CA HIS A 326 -18.62 4.93 3.78
C HIS A 326 -18.03 3.81 4.65
N PHE A 327 -17.15 4.15 5.58
CA PHE A 327 -16.69 3.23 6.63
C PHE A 327 -16.88 3.84 8.03
N GLU A 328 -16.80 3.01 9.06
CA GLU A 328 -16.94 3.46 10.44
C GLU A 328 -15.57 3.51 11.14
N ILE A 329 -15.46 4.40 12.14
CA ILE A 329 -14.28 4.48 13.01
C ILE A 329 -14.70 4.17 14.44
N LEU A 330 -13.95 3.28 15.08
CA LEU A 330 -14.04 2.98 16.50
C LEU A 330 -12.80 3.50 17.21
N PHE A 331 -12.97 4.18 18.32
CA PHE A 331 -11.90 4.56 19.23
C PHE A 331 -12.12 3.90 20.58
N ASN A 332 -11.17 3.09 21.02
CA ASN A 332 -11.29 2.28 22.26
C ASN A 332 -12.67 1.59 22.39
N ASN A 333 -13.15 0.97 21.28
CA ASN A 333 -14.43 0.27 21.15
C ASN A 333 -15.71 1.13 21.21
N LYS A 334 -15.61 2.45 21.25
CA LYS A 334 -16.73 3.36 21.07
C LYS A 334 -16.73 3.92 19.65
N LYS A 335 -17.91 4.19 19.08
CA LYS A 335 -17.97 4.98 17.84
C LYS A 335 -17.35 6.33 18.09
N ILE A 336 -16.51 6.80 17.18
CA ILE A 336 -15.73 8.02 17.38
C ILE A 336 -16.60 9.26 17.59
N ASN A 337 -17.78 9.31 16.92
CA ASN A 337 -18.74 10.39 17.13
C ASN A 337 -19.20 10.48 18.59
N ASN A 338 -19.47 9.34 19.24
CA ASN A 338 -19.85 9.32 20.65
C ASN A 338 -18.68 9.71 21.53
N PHE A 339 -17.46 9.26 21.19
CA PHE A 339 -16.25 9.63 21.92
C PHE A 339 -15.95 11.12 21.85
N ILE A 340 -16.10 11.73 20.67
CA ILE A 340 -15.90 13.17 20.50
C ILE A 340 -16.98 13.93 21.27
N ASN A 341 -18.24 13.56 21.18
CA ASN A 341 -19.34 14.21 21.90
C ASN A 341 -19.19 14.09 23.42
N ASP A 342 -18.84 12.91 23.93
CA ASP A 342 -18.61 12.67 25.37
C ASP A 342 -17.46 13.54 25.94
N ASN A 343 -16.51 13.94 25.08
CA ASN A 343 -15.37 14.79 25.48
C ASN A 343 -15.52 16.26 25.05
N LEU A 344 -16.57 16.61 24.30
CA LEU A 344 -16.84 17.96 23.83
C LEU A 344 -17.57 18.85 24.85
N GLU A 345 -18.06 18.31 25.95
CA GLU A 345 -18.49 19.15 27.09
C GLU A 345 -17.36 20.03 27.63
N PHE A 346 -16.11 19.81 27.18
CA PHE A 346 -14.93 20.61 27.52
C PHE A 346 -14.39 21.50 26.42
N ILE A 347 -14.90 21.43 25.20
CA ILE A 347 -14.39 22.27 24.09
C ILE A 347 -15.57 22.72 23.23
N ASP A 348 -15.98 23.96 23.42
CA ASP A 348 -16.90 24.74 22.56
C ASP A 348 -16.38 24.94 21.13
N PHE A 349 -15.95 23.91 20.46
CA PHE A 349 -15.43 23.99 19.12
C PHE A 349 -15.81 22.76 18.31
N ILE A 350 -17.04 22.58 17.98
CA ILE A 350 -17.42 21.92 16.69
C ILE A 350 -18.92 22.16 16.50
N CYS A 351 -19.25 23.28 15.88
CA CYS A 351 -20.46 23.40 15.06
C CYS A 351 -20.08 23.05 13.64
#